data_fae76dcc24e19c3fa262cb632aaf6fbe
#
_entry.id   fae76dcc24e19c3fa262cb632aaf6fbe
#
_cell.length_a   1.000
_cell.length_b   1.000
_cell.length_c   1.000
_cell.angle_alpha   90.00
_cell.angle_beta   90.00
_cell.angle_gamma   90.00
#
_symmetry.space_group_name_H-M   'P 1'
#
loop_
_entity.id
_entity.type
_entity.pdbx_description
1 polymer ?
#
loop_
_entity_poly.entity_id
_entity_poly.type
_entity_poly.pdbx_seq_one_letter_code
_entity_poly.pdbx_strand_id
1 'polypeptide(L)'
;MANRANHYEAAFEAYIRSLRVPCVAVDEAKRSFFGDEGLKNPDFILYPRHGMNLVVEVKGKRGKNATGRRAWENWVTTDDLDGLAHWQEIFGSSFQAMIAFVYAETPPPFPLPPGDGAFAFRNRLYRFWGIGLDDYIAHLRSRGPAWRAVAMARREFRRRVRPLNEWLPMTEEHPKRPRPLRKEREA
;
A
#
# COMPACT_ATOMS: atom_id res chain seq x y z
N MET A 1 -9.16 10.77 -7.65
CA MET A 1 -9.84 9.51 -7.28
C MET A 1 -8.91 8.40 -7.73
N ALA A 2 -8.56 7.48 -6.81
CA ALA A 2 -7.82 6.28 -7.20
C ALA A 2 -8.52 5.63 -8.40
N ASN A 3 -7.74 5.09 -9.32
CA ASN A 3 -8.28 4.46 -10.53
C ASN A 3 -9.19 3.29 -10.15
N ARG A 4 -10.49 3.54 -10.02
CA ARG A 4 -11.49 2.52 -9.63
C ARG A 4 -11.55 1.32 -10.60
N ALA A 5 -10.90 1.42 -11.76
CA ALA A 5 -10.73 0.30 -12.67
C ALA A 5 -9.68 -0.71 -12.15
N ASN A 6 -8.71 -0.27 -11.33
CA ASN A 6 -7.74 -1.16 -10.70
C ASN A 6 -8.33 -1.80 -9.44
N HIS A 7 -8.74 -3.06 -9.56
CA HIS A 7 -9.37 -3.78 -8.45
C HIS A 7 -8.44 -4.01 -7.23
N TYR A 8 -7.12 -3.93 -7.40
CA TYR A 8 -6.15 -4.06 -6.30
C TYR A 8 -6.15 -2.81 -5.42
N GLU A 9 -6.11 -1.62 -6.02
CA GLU A 9 -6.20 -0.34 -5.30
C GLU A 9 -7.56 -0.18 -4.63
N ALA A 10 -8.65 -0.55 -5.32
CA ALA A 10 -9.98 -0.52 -4.73
C ALA A 10 -10.10 -1.45 -3.50
N ALA A 11 -9.48 -2.64 -3.55
CA ALA A 11 -9.44 -3.55 -2.43
C ALA A 11 -8.55 -3.03 -1.29
N PHE A 12 -7.41 -2.43 -1.63
CA PHE A 12 -6.52 -1.79 -0.66
C PHE A 12 -7.24 -0.65 0.08
N GLU A 13 -7.88 0.26 -0.65
CA GLU A 13 -8.66 1.36 -0.04
C GLU A 13 -9.75 0.82 0.89
N ALA A 14 -10.51 -0.19 0.45
CA ALA A 14 -11.55 -0.80 1.26
C ALA A 14 -10.98 -1.45 2.54
N TYR A 15 -9.81 -2.10 2.45
CA TYR A 15 -9.11 -2.68 3.58
C TYR A 15 -8.65 -1.61 4.58
N ILE A 16 -7.98 -0.55 4.12
CA ILE A 16 -7.53 0.57 4.97
C ILE A 16 -8.70 1.21 5.69
N ARG A 17 -9.83 1.42 4.98
CA ARG A 17 -11.06 1.95 5.59
C ARG A 17 -11.64 1.01 6.65
N SER A 18 -11.58 -0.31 6.45
CA SER A 18 -12.05 -1.29 7.44
C SER A 18 -11.22 -1.24 8.73
N LEU A 19 -9.92 -0.91 8.62
CA LEU A 19 -9.01 -0.66 9.74
C LEU A 19 -9.20 0.72 10.38
N ARG A 20 -10.08 1.57 9.84
CA ARG A 20 -10.32 2.96 10.30
C ARG A 20 -9.06 3.83 10.30
N VAL A 21 -8.13 3.56 9.40
CA VAL A 21 -6.95 4.38 9.18
C VAL A 21 -7.32 5.51 8.22
N PRO A 22 -7.13 6.79 8.58
CA PRO A 22 -7.30 7.89 7.65
C PRO A 22 -6.38 7.74 6.45
N CYS A 23 -6.92 7.89 5.24
CA CYS A 23 -6.16 7.77 4.01
C CYS A 23 -6.61 8.80 2.98
N VAL A 24 -5.67 9.22 2.15
CA VAL A 24 -5.90 10.03 0.96
C VAL A 24 -5.50 9.16 -0.24
N ALA A 25 -6.46 8.90 -1.13
CA ALA A 25 -6.17 8.32 -2.43
C ALA A 25 -5.70 9.45 -3.37
N VAL A 26 -4.55 9.28 -3.96
CA VAL A 26 -3.95 10.27 -4.86
C VAL A 26 -4.43 10.02 -6.29
N ASP A 27 -4.66 11.09 -7.05
CA ASP A 27 -5.09 10.99 -8.43
C ASP A 27 -3.86 10.86 -9.35
N GLU A 28 -3.59 9.65 -9.84
CA GLU A 28 -2.48 9.40 -10.76
C GLU A 28 -2.60 10.15 -12.10
N ALA A 29 -3.81 10.54 -12.50
CA ALA A 29 -4.01 11.29 -13.73
C ALA A 29 -3.52 12.74 -13.62
N LYS A 30 -3.34 13.25 -12.40
CA LYS A 30 -2.74 14.55 -12.14
C LYS A 30 -1.23 14.39 -12.00
N ARG A 31 -0.49 14.97 -12.93
CA ARG A 31 0.95 15.02 -12.83
C ARG A 31 1.34 16.01 -11.73
N SER A 32 2.16 15.56 -10.81
CA SER A 32 2.89 16.45 -9.90
C SER A 32 4.21 16.84 -10.55
N PHE A 33 4.65 18.06 -10.29
CA PHE A 33 5.92 18.57 -10.78
C PHE A 33 6.76 19.01 -9.59
N PHE A 34 8.03 18.68 -9.63
CA PHE A 34 9.04 19.23 -8.74
C PHE A 34 10.06 19.98 -9.62
N GLY A 35 9.98 21.30 -9.60
CA GLY A 35 10.64 22.11 -10.63
C GLY A 35 10.03 21.82 -12.02
N ASP A 36 10.87 21.54 -13.00
CA ASP A 36 10.46 21.24 -14.39
C ASP A 36 10.29 19.72 -14.63
N GLU A 37 10.55 18.86 -13.66
CA GLU A 37 10.47 17.42 -13.78
C GLU A 37 9.10 16.89 -13.35
N GLY A 38 8.52 16.01 -14.19
CA GLY A 38 7.29 15.31 -13.85
C GLY A 38 7.56 14.23 -12.81
N LEU A 39 6.92 14.34 -11.63
CA LEU A 39 7.04 13.38 -10.55
C LEU A 39 5.89 12.37 -10.58
N LYS A 40 6.21 11.08 -10.53
CA LYS A 40 5.19 10.04 -10.39
C LYS A 40 4.54 10.13 -9.00
N ASN A 41 3.21 10.23 -8.96
CA ASN A 41 2.46 10.27 -7.71
C ASN A 41 2.41 8.89 -7.04
N PRO A 42 2.40 8.84 -5.70
CA PRO A 42 2.05 7.62 -4.96
C PRO A 42 0.55 7.33 -5.11
N ASP A 43 0.14 6.10 -4.85
CA ASP A 43 -1.29 5.73 -4.89
C ASP A 43 -2.05 6.24 -3.67
N PHE A 44 -1.41 6.19 -2.48
CA PHE A 44 -2.06 6.57 -1.21
C PHE A 44 -1.11 7.27 -0.25
N ILE A 45 -1.69 8.13 0.59
CA ILE A 45 -1.06 8.65 1.80
C ILE A 45 -1.90 8.17 2.98
N LEU A 46 -1.25 7.51 3.96
CA LEU A 46 -1.92 6.98 5.14
C LEU A 46 -1.46 7.71 6.39
N TYR A 47 -2.40 7.94 7.31
CA TYR A 47 -2.17 8.61 8.58
C TYR A 47 -2.53 7.68 9.75
N PRO A 48 -1.68 6.68 10.08
CA PRO A 48 -1.90 5.84 11.25
C PRO A 48 -1.91 6.69 12.53
N ARG A 49 -2.68 6.27 13.53
CA ARG A 49 -2.71 6.99 14.81
C ARG A 49 -1.41 6.92 15.58
N HIS A 50 -0.65 5.87 15.36
CA HIS A 50 0.63 5.61 15.99
C HIS A 50 1.64 5.24 14.90
N GLY A 51 2.90 5.62 15.13
CA GLY A 51 3.96 5.41 14.15
C GLY A 51 4.08 6.54 13.14
N MET A 52 4.75 6.27 12.04
CA MET A 52 4.99 7.22 10.97
C MET A 52 3.81 7.26 9.99
N ASN A 53 3.57 8.41 9.38
CA ASN A 53 2.72 8.48 8.20
C ASN A 53 3.36 7.70 7.05
N LEU A 54 2.53 7.17 6.15
CA LEU A 54 3.02 6.33 5.06
C LEU A 54 2.67 6.93 3.71
N VAL A 55 3.67 6.96 2.82
CA VAL A 55 3.49 7.21 1.39
C VAL A 55 3.53 5.85 0.70
N VAL A 56 2.46 5.47 0.01
CA VAL A 56 2.25 4.09 -0.41
C VAL A 56 2.07 3.96 -1.92
N GLU A 57 2.86 3.09 -2.52
CA GLU A 57 2.65 2.56 -3.86
C GLU A 57 2.04 1.16 -3.78
N VAL A 58 0.94 0.91 -4.47
CA VAL A 58 0.22 -0.37 -4.47
C VAL A 58 0.61 -1.22 -5.67
N LYS A 59 1.07 -2.43 -5.44
CA LYS A 59 1.43 -3.38 -6.50
C LYS A 59 0.56 -4.62 -6.47
N GLY A 60 -0.41 -4.66 -7.38
CA GLY A 60 -1.29 -5.81 -7.59
C GLY A 60 -0.52 -7.02 -8.15
N LYS A 61 -0.71 -8.18 -7.53
CA LYS A 61 -0.08 -9.46 -7.93
C LYS A 61 -1.08 -10.61 -7.86
N ARG A 62 -0.84 -11.67 -8.64
CA ARG A 62 -1.59 -12.91 -8.48
C ARG A 62 -1.18 -13.62 -7.19
N GLY A 63 -2.15 -14.06 -6.40
CA GLY A 63 -1.91 -14.71 -5.11
C GLY A 63 -1.34 -16.12 -5.22
N LYS A 64 -1.67 -16.84 -6.31
CA LYS A 64 -1.21 -18.21 -6.58
C LYS A 64 -0.62 -18.31 -7.99
N ASN A 65 0.39 -19.17 -8.15
CA ASN A 65 0.93 -19.53 -9.45
C ASN A 65 0.08 -20.65 -10.11
N ALA A 66 0.45 -21.08 -11.30
CA ALA A 66 -0.23 -22.15 -12.04
C ALA A 66 -0.30 -23.48 -11.27
N THR A 67 0.57 -23.72 -10.30
CA THR A 67 0.57 -24.92 -9.44
C THR A 67 -0.21 -24.73 -8.12
N GLY A 68 -0.95 -23.65 -7.98
CA GLY A 68 -1.72 -23.32 -6.77
C GLY A 68 -0.87 -22.86 -5.57
N ARG A 69 0.45 -22.75 -5.69
CA ARG A 69 1.33 -22.26 -4.64
C ARG A 69 1.36 -20.72 -4.63
N ARG A 70 1.53 -20.11 -3.45
CA ARG A 70 1.66 -18.65 -3.33
C ARG A 70 2.83 -18.15 -4.19
N ALA A 71 2.53 -17.21 -5.08
CA ALA A 71 3.49 -16.77 -6.11
C ALA A 71 4.63 -15.92 -5.55
N TRP A 72 4.37 -15.08 -4.53
CA TRP A 72 5.33 -14.13 -3.96
C TRP A 72 6.04 -13.26 -5.02
N GLU A 73 5.30 -12.89 -6.07
CA GLU A 73 5.79 -11.92 -7.04
C GLU A 73 5.93 -10.55 -6.38
N ASN A 74 7.10 -9.91 -6.57
CA ASN A 74 7.42 -8.67 -5.89
C ASN A 74 8.14 -7.65 -6.78
N TRP A 75 7.99 -7.76 -8.09
CA TRP A 75 8.60 -6.80 -8.99
C TRP A 75 7.87 -5.46 -9.01
N VAL A 76 8.65 -4.38 -9.16
CA VAL A 76 8.21 -2.99 -9.34
C VAL A 76 9.02 -2.37 -10.48
N THR A 77 8.61 -1.22 -10.98
CA THR A 77 9.43 -0.44 -11.93
C THR A 77 10.40 0.48 -11.20
N THR A 78 11.47 0.88 -11.84
CA THR A 78 12.40 1.89 -11.31
C THR A 78 11.69 3.21 -11.10
N ASP A 79 10.80 3.60 -12.02
CA ASP A 79 10.02 4.85 -11.92
C ASP A 79 9.11 4.86 -10.66
N ASP A 80 8.61 3.71 -10.22
CA ASP A 80 7.86 3.57 -8.97
C ASP A 80 8.73 3.87 -7.75
N LEU A 81 9.96 3.35 -7.75
CA LEU A 81 10.91 3.55 -6.66
C LEU A 81 11.40 5.00 -6.60
N ASP A 82 11.74 5.56 -7.75
CA ASP A 82 12.20 6.94 -7.87
C ASP A 82 11.11 7.92 -7.42
N GLY A 83 9.86 7.71 -7.85
CA GLY A 83 8.72 8.50 -7.39
C GLY A 83 8.52 8.43 -5.87
N LEU A 84 8.53 7.22 -5.30
CA LEU A 84 8.39 7.04 -3.85
C LEU A 84 9.53 7.69 -3.06
N ALA A 85 10.78 7.57 -3.54
CA ALA A 85 11.94 8.18 -2.89
C ALA A 85 11.82 9.71 -2.84
N HIS A 86 11.45 10.34 -3.96
CA HIS A 86 11.23 11.78 -4.01
C HIS A 86 10.10 12.22 -3.07
N TRP A 87 8.98 11.48 -3.02
CA TRP A 87 7.90 11.82 -2.11
C TRP A 87 8.29 11.67 -0.64
N GLN A 88 9.09 10.67 -0.28
CA GLN A 88 9.62 10.52 1.07
C GLN A 88 10.50 11.70 1.46
N GLU A 89 11.34 12.18 0.54
CA GLU A 89 12.19 13.35 0.74
C GLU A 89 11.34 14.63 0.92
N ILE A 90 10.36 14.86 0.05
CA ILE A 90 9.48 16.04 0.10
C ILE A 90 8.69 16.08 1.42
N PHE A 91 8.13 14.97 1.87
CA PHE A 91 7.37 14.91 3.12
C PHE A 91 8.23 14.88 4.39
N GLY A 92 9.52 14.53 4.26
CA GLY A 92 10.50 14.54 5.34
C GLY A 92 10.28 13.42 6.39
N SER A 93 10.94 13.58 7.52
CA SER A 93 11.10 12.53 8.54
C SER A 93 9.81 12.06 9.22
N SER A 94 8.70 12.76 9.04
CA SER A 94 7.38 12.34 9.56
C SER A 94 6.69 11.30 8.69
N PHE A 95 7.26 10.99 7.53
CA PHE A 95 6.72 10.02 6.57
C PHE A 95 7.73 8.94 6.23
N GLN A 96 7.22 7.76 5.95
CA GLN A 96 7.98 6.63 5.43
C GLN A 96 7.35 6.15 4.13
N ALA A 97 8.15 5.98 3.09
CA ALA A 97 7.69 5.37 1.86
C ALA A 97 7.62 3.85 1.98
N MET A 98 6.56 3.27 1.43
CA MET A 98 6.26 1.84 1.51
C MET A 98 5.70 1.33 0.19
N ILE A 99 6.07 0.11 -0.19
CA ILE A 99 5.43 -0.63 -1.27
C ILE A 99 4.45 -1.62 -0.65
N ALA A 100 3.17 -1.52 -1.02
CA ALA A 100 2.12 -2.44 -0.62
C ALA A 100 1.86 -3.47 -1.72
N PHE A 101 2.26 -4.71 -1.51
CA PHE A 101 1.96 -5.82 -2.40
C PHE A 101 0.59 -6.41 -2.07
N VAL A 102 -0.33 -6.33 -3.03
CA VAL A 102 -1.70 -6.81 -2.90
C VAL A 102 -1.88 -8.07 -3.74
N TYR A 103 -2.03 -9.21 -3.08
CA TYR A 103 -2.19 -10.49 -3.73
C TYR A 103 -3.67 -10.88 -3.80
N ALA A 104 -4.18 -11.08 -5.02
CA ALA A 104 -5.57 -11.50 -5.25
C ALA A 104 -5.67 -13.00 -5.57
N GLU A 105 -6.63 -13.68 -4.96
CA GLU A 105 -7.00 -15.07 -5.22
C GLU A 105 -8.45 -15.17 -5.69
N THR A 106 -8.73 -16.00 -6.70
CA THR A 106 -10.07 -16.25 -7.25
C THR A 106 -10.23 -17.73 -7.54
N PRO A 107 -11.32 -18.40 -7.12
CA PRO A 107 -12.33 -17.96 -6.17
C PRO A 107 -11.77 -17.85 -4.74
N PRO A 108 -12.42 -17.11 -3.83
CA PRO A 108 -12.01 -17.09 -2.43
C PRO A 108 -12.25 -18.49 -1.82
N PRO A 109 -11.31 -19.00 -0.99
CA PRO A 109 -11.54 -20.19 -0.20
C PRO A 109 -12.64 -19.93 0.85
N PHE A 110 -13.55 -20.88 1.03
CA PHE A 110 -14.52 -20.87 2.14
C PHE A 110 -14.30 -22.11 3.02
N PRO A 111 -14.26 -21.94 4.36
CA PRO A 111 -14.25 -20.68 5.11
C PRO A 111 -12.95 -19.88 4.92
N LEU A 112 -13.00 -18.57 5.16
CA LEU A 112 -11.80 -17.73 5.10
C LEU A 112 -10.78 -18.20 6.15
N PRO A 113 -9.49 -18.35 5.79
CA PRO A 113 -8.46 -18.72 6.74
C PRO A 113 -8.39 -17.70 7.87
N PRO A 114 -8.45 -18.11 9.14
CA PRO A 114 -8.30 -17.18 10.25
C PRO A 114 -6.84 -16.67 10.33
N GLY A 115 -6.66 -15.41 10.66
CA GLY A 115 -5.39 -14.88 11.19
C GLY A 115 -4.32 -14.45 10.19
N ASP A 116 -4.50 -14.60 8.86
CA ASP A 116 -3.46 -14.23 7.89
C ASP A 116 -3.69 -12.90 7.15
N GLY A 117 -4.52 -12.01 7.71
CA GLY A 117 -4.82 -10.71 7.12
C GLY A 117 -5.62 -10.81 5.81
N ALA A 118 -6.33 -11.93 5.59
CA ALA A 118 -7.16 -12.12 4.43
C ALA A 118 -8.40 -11.22 4.46
N PHE A 119 -8.69 -10.55 3.37
CA PHE A 119 -9.81 -9.64 3.21
C PHE A 119 -10.64 -9.98 1.98
N ALA A 120 -11.93 -10.22 2.17
CA ALA A 120 -12.84 -10.48 1.08
C ALA A 120 -13.41 -9.18 0.51
N PHE A 121 -13.24 -8.96 -0.80
CA PHE A 121 -13.77 -7.80 -1.50
C PHE A 121 -14.20 -8.18 -2.93
N ARG A 122 -15.44 -7.87 -3.33
CA ARG A 122 -16.00 -8.11 -4.66
C ARG A 122 -15.71 -9.52 -5.20
N ASN A 123 -16.09 -10.56 -4.44
CA ASN A 123 -15.92 -11.99 -4.79
C ASN A 123 -14.45 -12.43 -5.00
N ARG A 124 -13.50 -11.74 -4.43
CA ARG A 124 -12.09 -12.10 -4.40
C ARG A 124 -11.54 -12.05 -3.00
N LEU A 125 -10.52 -12.84 -2.73
CA LEU A 125 -9.75 -12.79 -1.50
C LEU A 125 -8.45 -12.04 -1.76
N TYR A 126 -8.14 -11.10 -0.88
CA TYR A 126 -6.91 -10.31 -0.95
C TYR A 126 -6.06 -10.50 0.29
N ARG A 127 -4.75 -10.43 0.11
CA ARG A 127 -3.77 -10.35 1.18
C ARG A 127 -2.86 -9.17 0.92
N PHE A 128 -2.60 -8.41 1.98
CA PHE A 128 -1.86 -7.17 1.92
C PHE A 128 -0.56 -7.32 2.68
N TRP A 129 0.54 -7.04 2.01
CA TRP A 129 1.88 -7.12 2.56
C TRP A 129 2.64 -5.83 2.28
N GLY A 130 3.32 -5.28 3.28
CA GLY A 130 4.10 -4.05 3.17
C GLY A 130 5.59 -4.30 3.34
N ILE A 131 6.39 -3.50 2.65
CA ILE A 131 7.84 -3.40 2.85
C ILE A 131 8.25 -1.94 2.71
N GLY A 132 9.12 -1.45 3.60
CA GLY A 132 9.68 -0.11 3.50
C GLY A 132 10.53 0.05 2.24
N LEU A 133 10.51 1.24 1.66
CA LEU A 133 11.24 1.53 0.42
C LEU A 133 12.74 1.27 0.58
N ASP A 134 13.34 1.77 1.66
CA ASP A 134 14.78 1.64 1.89
C ASP A 134 15.21 0.17 2.01
N ASP A 135 14.42 -0.63 2.74
CA ASP A 135 14.68 -2.07 2.90
C ASP A 135 14.49 -2.82 1.56
N TYR A 136 13.54 -2.39 0.73
CA TYR A 136 13.36 -2.94 -0.61
C TYR A 136 14.54 -2.61 -1.53
N ILE A 137 14.95 -1.33 -1.58
CA ILE A 137 16.07 -0.87 -2.43
C ILE A 137 17.38 -1.56 -2.04
N ALA A 138 17.68 -1.68 -0.75
CA ALA A 138 18.92 -2.30 -0.26
C ALA A 138 19.10 -3.76 -0.72
N HIS A 139 18.02 -4.44 -1.16
CA HIS A 139 18.04 -5.88 -1.47
C HIS A 139 17.50 -6.22 -2.86
N LEU A 140 17.27 -5.22 -3.70
CA LEU A 140 16.77 -5.43 -5.05
C LEU A 140 17.82 -6.04 -5.98
N ARG A 141 17.32 -6.69 -7.02
CA ARG A 141 18.12 -7.20 -8.14
C ARG A 141 17.46 -6.78 -9.45
N SER A 142 18.25 -6.38 -10.43
CA SER A 142 17.74 -6.11 -11.77
C SER A 142 17.15 -7.39 -12.38
N ARG A 143 15.99 -7.28 -13.02
CA ARG A 143 15.38 -8.37 -13.80
C ARG A 143 15.81 -8.37 -15.27
N GLY A 144 16.61 -7.39 -15.67
CA GLY A 144 17.11 -7.21 -17.03
C GLY A 144 16.96 -5.76 -17.50
N PRO A 145 17.91 -5.26 -18.29
CA PRO A 145 17.97 -3.85 -18.68
C PRO A 145 16.78 -3.41 -19.56
N ALA A 146 16.13 -4.34 -20.26
CA ALA A 146 15.02 -4.03 -21.16
C ALA A 146 13.69 -3.72 -20.46
N TRP A 147 13.53 -4.04 -19.17
CA TRP A 147 12.21 -4.02 -18.52
C TRP A 147 12.02 -2.88 -17.51
N ARG A 148 13.04 -2.08 -17.23
CA ARG A 148 13.01 -1.10 -16.14
C ARG A 148 12.32 -1.62 -14.86
N ALA A 149 12.39 -2.94 -14.66
CA ALA A 149 11.75 -3.63 -13.55
C ALA A 149 12.79 -4.31 -12.68
N VAL A 150 12.60 -4.18 -11.39
CA VAL A 150 13.45 -4.76 -10.35
C VAL A 150 12.62 -5.63 -9.41
N ALA A 151 13.26 -6.56 -8.74
CA ALA A 151 12.62 -7.42 -7.76
C ALA A 151 13.64 -7.87 -6.71
N MET A 152 13.15 -8.23 -5.52
CA MET A 152 13.96 -8.95 -4.54
C MET A 152 13.98 -10.46 -4.86
N ALA A 153 15.05 -11.14 -4.46
CA ALA A 153 15.02 -12.59 -4.41
C ALA A 153 13.87 -13.06 -3.51
N ARG A 154 13.08 -14.06 -3.95
CA ARG A 154 11.87 -14.51 -3.23
C ARG A 154 12.12 -14.86 -1.77
N ARG A 155 13.27 -15.45 -1.43
CA ARG A 155 13.65 -15.80 -0.07
C ARG A 155 13.84 -14.55 0.78
N GLU A 156 14.55 -13.54 0.27
CA GLU A 156 14.77 -12.27 0.96
C GLU A 156 13.49 -11.48 1.13
N PHE A 157 12.66 -11.41 0.10
CA PHE A 157 11.36 -10.75 0.19
C PHE A 157 10.48 -11.34 1.30
N ARG A 158 10.36 -12.67 1.38
CA ARG A 158 9.58 -13.36 2.43
C ARG A 158 10.09 -13.13 3.86
N ARG A 159 11.36 -12.79 4.02
CA ARG A 159 11.95 -12.51 5.34
C ARG A 159 11.69 -11.09 5.82
N ARG A 160 11.44 -10.16 4.89
CA ARG A 160 11.37 -8.72 5.14
C ARG A 160 9.98 -8.14 5.01
N VAL A 161 9.19 -8.69 4.10
CA VAL A 161 7.80 -8.25 3.94
C VAL A 161 6.97 -8.63 5.17
N ARG A 162 6.12 -7.72 5.62
CA ARG A 162 5.24 -7.91 6.78
C ARG A 162 3.78 -7.76 6.38
N PRO A 163 2.85 -8.44 7.05
CA PRO A 163 1.43 -8.14 6.93
C PRO A 163 1.16 -6.65 7.13
N LEU A 164 0.28 -6.08 6.32
CA LEU A 164 0.06 -4.63 6.34
C LEU A 164 -0.50 -4.11 7.67
N ASN A 165 -1.28 -4.93 8.41
CA ASN A 165 -1.76 -4.57 9.73
C ASN A 165 -0.65 -4.36 10.77
N GLU A 166 0.53 -4.93 10.58
CA GLU A 166 1.68 -4.67 11.46
C GLU A 166 2.29 -3.27 11.24
N TRP A 167 2.07 -2.68 10.06
CA TRP A 167 2.44 -1.30 9.74
C TRP A 167 1.43 -0.27 10.28
N LEU A 168 0.23 -0.73 10.62
CA LEU A 168 -0.91 0.08 10.99
C LEU A 168 -1.43 -0.34 12.37
N PRO A 169 -0.63 -0.13 13.45
CA PRO A 169 -1.02 -0.60 14.77
C PRO A 169 -2.38 -0.01 15.17
N MET A 170 -3.31 -0.91 15.46
CA MET A 170 -4.66 -0.57 15.93
C MET A 170 -4.63 -0.46 17.45
N THR A 171 -5.12 0.64 17.99
CA THR A 171 -5.52 0.68 19.40
C THR A 171 -6.96 0.21 19.53
N GLU A 172 -7.24 -0.61 20.52
CA GLU A 172 -8.60 -1.09 20.85
C GLU A 172 -9.55 0.06 21.30
N GLU A 173 -9.03 1.25 21.55
CA GLU A 173 -9.85 2.38 21.98
C GLU A 173 -10.60 3.03 20.82
N HIS A 174 -11.92 2.98 20.90
CA HIS A 174 -12.82 3.74 20.05
C HIS A 174 -12.57 5.26 20.22
N PRO A 175 -12.28 6.04 19.17
CA PRO A 175 -12.24 7.47 19.29
C PRO A 175 -13.64 7.96 19.64
N LYS A 176 -13.77 8.66 20.74
CA LYS A 176 -14.96 9.47 21.00
C LYS A 176 -15.12 10.42 19.80
N ARG A 177 -16.30 10.41 19.17
CA ARG A 177 -16.60 11.36 18.08
C ARG A 177 -16.23 12.76 18.54
N PRO A 178 -15.53 13.57 17.72
CA PRO A 178 -15.31 14.96 18.03
C PRO A 178 -16.68 15.60 18.30
N ARG A 179 -16.80 16.36 19.40
CA ARG A 179 -18.01 17.10 19.68
C ARG A 179 -18.27 18.05 18.50
N PRO A 180 -19.51 18.12 17.97
CA PRO A 180 -19.84 19.09 16.94
C PRO A 180 -19.54 20.51 17.51
N LEU A 181 -18.88 21.30 16.68
CA LEU A 181 -18.64 22.72 17.02
C LEU A 181 -19.98 23.36 17.38
N ARG A 182 -20.07 23.85 18.59
CA ARG A 182 -21.24 24.60 19.06
C ARG A 182 -21.33 25.85 18.18
N LYS A 183 -22.35 25.94 17.34
CA LYS A 183 -22.67 27.21 16.68
C LYS A 183 -23.00 28.20 17.80
N GLU A 184 -22.12 29.16 18.01
CA GLU A 184 -22.45 30.33 18.81
C GLU A 184 -23.63 30.99 18.13
N ARG A 185 -24.76 31.09 18.85
CA ARG A 185 -25.89 31.88 18.41
C ARG A 185 -25.48 33.33 18.65
N GLU A 186 -25.27 34.03 17.56
CA GLU A 186 -25.24 35.50 17.61
C GLU A 186 -26.57 35.99 18.19
N ALA A 187 -26.45 36.76 19.27
CA ALA A 187 -27.55 37.49 19.88
C ALA A 187 -27.70 38.87 19.20
#